data_6564560f283cd51a673c7771bb8e1328
#
_entry.id   6564560f283cd51a673c7771bb8e1328
#
_cell.length_a   1.000
_cell.length_b   1.000
_cell.length_c   1.000
_cell.angle_alpha   90.00
_cell.angle_beta   90.00
_cell.angle_gamma   90.00
#
_symmetry.space_group_name_H-M   'P 1'
#
loop_
_entity.id
_entity.type
_entity.pdbx_description
1 polymer ?
#
loop_
_entity_poly.entity_id
_entity_poly.type
_entity_poly.pdbx_seq_one_letter_code
_entity_poly.pdbx_strand_id
1 'polypeptide(L)'
;MGGEQAFVGKLDSLFTADSSLEGDAVSADISGLIGQYAHGNEPSHHIIHMYNYVNQPWKTQELIDRVLKEQYRNAPDGLSGNEDCGQMSAWYILNAMGFYQVCPGKPVYSICLLYTSDA
;
A
#
# COMPACT_ATOMS: atom_id res chain seq x y z
N MET A 1 12.19 18.22 2.30
CA MET A 1 11.90 17.39 3.50
C MET A 1 13.16 16.97 4.30
N GLY A 2 14.29 17.62 4.19
CA GLY A 2 15.47 17.32 5.02
C GLY A 2 16.26 16.05 4.65
N GLY A 3 16.11 15.52 3.44
CA GLY A 3 16.91 14.41 2.93
C GLY A 3 16.22 13.04 3.00
N GLU A 4 16.91 12.02 2.50
CA GLU A 4 16.35 10.65 2.41
C GLU A 4 15.99 10.05 3.77
N GLN A 5 16.82 10.27 4.79
CA GLN A 5 16.57 9.72 6.13
C GLN A 5 15.32 10.32 6.77
N ALA A 6 15.09 11.63 6.59
CA ALA A 6 13.89 12.28 7.09
C ALA A 6 12.65 11.77 6.34
N PHE A 7 12.76 11.56 5.05
CA PHE A 7 11.68 10.99 4.24
C PHE A 7 11.33 9.56 4.66
N VAL A 8 12.34 8.71 4.86
CA VAL A 8 12.14 7.34 5.35
C VAL A 8 11.50 7.34 6.73
N GLY A 9 11.96 8.20 7.63
CA GLY A 9 11.37 8.34 8.96
C GLY A 9 9.90 8.75 8.90
N LYS A 10 9.54 9.62 7.98
CA LYS A 10 8.15 10.03 7.78
C LYS A 10 7.28 8.89 7.24
N LEU A 11 7.81 8.13 6.27
CA LEU A 11 7.12 6.94 5.75
C LEU A 11 6.94 5.88 6.85
N ASP A 12 7.99 5.60 7.62
CA ASP A 12 7.91 4.62 8.71
C ASP A 12 6.86 5.05 9.75
N SER A 13 6.78 6.35 10.05
CA SER A 13 5.77 6.89 10.97
C SER A 13 4.35 6.67 10.46
N LEU A 14 4.13 6.78 9.15
CA LEU A 14 2.81 6.56 8.55
C LEU A 14 2.30 5.15 8.83
N PHE A 15 3.17 4.14 8.70
CA PHE A 15 2.78 2.74 8.86
C PHE A 15 2.77 2.25 10.30
N THR A 16 3.36 2.99 11.23
CA THR A 16 3.46 2.61 12.65
C THR A 16 2.65 3.49 13.60
N ALA A 17 2.10 4.60 13.09
CA ALA A 17 1.29 5.51 13.89
C ALA A 17 0.00 4.84 14.36
N ASP A 18 -0.61 5.41 15.41
CA ASP A 18 -1.89 4.94 15.93
C ASP A 18 -2.97 5.05 14.84
N SER A 19 -3.65 3.95 14.59
CA SER A 19 -4.72 3.87 13.59
C SER A 19 -6.09 4.32 14.14
N SER A 20 -6.15 4.82 15.37
CA SER A 20 -7.38 5.41 15.89
C SER A 20 -7.74 6.67 15.12
N LEU A 21 -9.00 6.77 14.72
CA LEU A 21 -9.52 7.94 14.01
C LEU A 21 -10.21 8.86 15.01
N GLU A 22 -9.81 10.12 15.00
CA GLU A 22 -10.45 11.15 15.80
C GLU A 22 -11.55 11.85 14.98
N GLY A 23 -12.72 12.01 15.55
CA GLY A 23 -13.83 12.71 14.93
C GLY A 23 -15.13 11.90 14.89
N ASP A 24 -16.24 12.63 14.71
CA ASP A 24 -17.59 12.05 14.75
C ASP A 24 -18.02 11.37 13.43
N ALA A 25 -17.22 11.52 12.38
CA ALA A 25 -17.55 10.95 11.07
C ALA A 25 -16.34 10.20 10.49
N VAL A 26 -16.40 8.86 10.55
CA VAL A 26 -15.43 8.01 9.87
C VAL A 26 -15.97 7.74 8.47
N SER A 27 -15.26 8.20 7.44
CA SER A 27 -15.62 7.93 6.05
C SER A 27 -15.42 6.45 5.73
N ALA A 28 -16.31 5.88 4.91
CA ALA A 28 -16.17 4.51 4.41
C ALA A 28 -14.91 4.34 3.54
N ASP A 29 -14.39 5.43 2.99
CA ASP A 29 -13.16 5.42 2.19
C ASP A 29 -11.89 5.25 3.05
N ILE A 30 -11.99 5.53 4.36
CA ILE A 30 -10.89 5.34 5.30
C ILE A 30 -11.01 3.95 5.92
N SER A 31 -10.53 2.96 5.20
CA SER A 31 -10.59 1.56 5.61
C SER A 31 -9.30 0.83 5.27
N GLY A 32 -9.11 -0.35 5.86
CA GLY A 32 -7.92 -1.14 5.63
C GLY A 32 -6.65 -0.50 6.18
N LEU A 33 -6.72 0.03 7.41
CA LEU A 33 -5.63 0.79 8.03
C LEU A 33 -4.46 -0.10 8.45
N ILE A 34 -3.26 0.34 8.09
CA ILE A 34 -1.99 -0.11 8.66
C ILE A 34 -1.30 1.15 9.18
N GLY A 35 -1.33 1.38 10.50
CA GLY A 35 -0.99 2.68 11.04
C GLY A 35 -1.94 3.74 10.52
N GLN A 36 -1.42 4.78 9.91
CA GLN A 36 -2.20 5.83 9.23
C GLN A 36 -2.32 5.62 7.72
N TYR A 37 -1.75 4.53 7.19
CA TYR A 37 -1.92 4.14 5.78
C TYR A 37 -3.31 3.51 5.60
N ALA A 38 -4.11 4.07 4.71
CA ALA A 38 -5.46 3.59 4.43
C ALA A 38 -5.50 2.89 3.06
N HIS A 39 -5.39 1.57 3.03
CA HIS A 39 -5.38 0.82 1.78
C HIS A 39 -6.71 0.89 1.04
N GLY A 40 -7.80 1.03 1.75
CA GLY A 40 -9.13 1.19 1.15
C GLY A 40 -9.34 2.49 0.40
N ASN A 41 -8.36 3.39 0.36
CA ASN A 41 -8.45 4.68 -0.30
C ASN A 41 -7.36 4.80 -1.38
N GLU A 42 -7.78 5.02 -2.64
CA GLU A 42 -6.91 5.06 -3.82
C GLU A 42 -5.70 6.00 -3.71
N PRO A 43 -5.81 7.21 -3.14
CA PRO A 43 -4.64 8.07 -2.99
C PRO A 43 -3.48 7.45 -2.21
N SER A 44 -3.72 6.36 -1.47
CA SER A 44 -2.68 5.67 -0.71
C SER A 44 -1.94 4.60 -1.51
N HIS A 45 -2.45 4.19 -2.66
CA HIS A 45 -1.99 2.98 -3.36
C HIS A 45 -0.54 3.04 -3.87
N HIS A 46 0.01 4.22 -4.09
CA HIS A 46 1.40 4.39 -4.53
C HIS A 46 2.39 4.51 -3.37
N ILE A 47 1.92 4.75 -2.16
CA ILE A 47 2.79 5.17 -1.04
C ILE A 47 3.81 4.10 -0.65
N ILE A 48 3.40 2.83 -0.64
CA ILE A 48 4.30 1.72 -0.27
C ILE A 48 5.51 1.64 -1.22
N HIS A 49 5.29 1.91 -2.50
CA HIS A 49 6.36 1.89 -3.50
C HIS A 49 7.37 3.04 -3.36
N MET A 50 7.08 4.05 -2.53
CA MET A 50 7.98 5.18 -2.32
C MET A 50 9.30 4.77 -1.67
N TYR A 51 9.34 3.65 -0.94
CA TYR A 51 10.59 3.11 -0.40
C TYR A 51 11.58 2.71 -1.49
N ASN A 52 11.12 2.36 -2.69
CA ASN A 52 11.99 2.03 -3.81
C ASN A 52 12.83 3.25 -4.26
N TYR A 53 12.32 4.47 -4.07
CA TYR A 53 13.01 5.70 -4.46
C TYR A 53 14.08 6.14 -3.45
N VAL A 54 14.13 5.50 -2.28
CA VAL A 54 15.11 5.80 -1.22
C VAL A 54 15.99 4.59 -0.90
N ASN A 55 16.16 3.69 -1.86
CA ASN A 55 17.03 2.51 -1.78
C ASN A 55 16.65 1.55 -0.62
N GLN A 56 15.37 1.44 -0.30
CA GLN A 56 14.88 0.50 0.70
C GLN A 56 13.78 -0.42 0.13
N PRO A 57 14.05 -1.14 -0.98
CA PRO A 57 13.04 -1.99 -1.62
C PRO A 57 12.53 -3.12 -0.74
N TRP A 58 13.33 -3.58 0.24
CA TRP A 58 12.89 -4.61 1.20
C TRP A 58 11.68 -4.15 2.02
N LYS A 59 11.57 -2.87 2.34
CA LYS A 59 10.41 -2.31 3.06
C LYS A 59 9.16 -2.34 2.19
N THR A 60 9.31 -2.02 0.90
CA THR A 60 8.22 -2.15 -0.07
C THR A 60 7.74 -3.60 -0.13
N GLN A 61 8.65 -4.57 -0.26
CA GLN A 61 8.31 -5.99 -0.32
C GLN A 61 7.55 -6.45 0.92
N GLU A 62 8.05 -6.09 2.09
CA GLU A 62 7.44 -6.47 3.36
C GLU A 62 6.03 -5.90 3.52
N LEU A 63 5.84 -4.61 3.21
CA LEU A 63 4.56 -3.96 3.34
C LEU A 63 3.54 -4.45 2.31
N ILE A 64 3.96 -4.68 1.06
CA ILE A 64 3.07 -5.24 0.03
C ILE A 64 2.62 -6.64 0.44
N ASP A 65 3.53 -7.49 0.89
CA ASP A 65 3.18 -8.84 1.36
C ASP A 65 2.16 -8.76 2.49
N ARG A 66 2.35 -7.86 3.43
CA ARG A 66 1.42 -7.63 4.53
C ARG A 66 0.04 -7.19 4.03
N VAL A 67 -0.02 -6.23 3.11
CA VAL A 67 -1.29 -5.76 2.54
C VAL A 67 -2.01 -6.87 1.80
N LEU A 68 -1.29 -7.64 0.96
CA LEU A 68 -1.89 -8.74 0.21
C LEU A 68 -2.50 -9.80 1.13
N LYS A 69 -1.90 -10.05 2.28
CA LYS A 69 -2.37 -11.05 3.24
C LYS A 69 -3.47 -10.54 4.17
N GLU A 70 -3.38 -9.28 4.60
CA GLU A 70 -4.27 -8.73 5.61
C GLU A 70 -5.49 -8.01 5.03
N GLN A 71 -5.37 -7.39 3.85
CA GLN A 71 -6.39 -6.52 3.29
C GLN A 71 -7.23 -7.19 2.19
N TYR A 72 -6.88 -8.41 1.81
CA TYR A 72 -7.58 -9.16 0.77
C TYR A 72 -7.86 -10.58 1.27
N ARG A 73 -9.04 -11.11 0.91
CA ARG A 73 -9.44 -12.49 1.23
C ARG A 73 -10.15 -13.11 0.04
N ASN A 74 -10.05 -14.41 -0.11
CA ASN A 74 -10.80 -15.14 -1.12
C ASN A 74 -12.25 -15.38 -0.65
N ALA A 75 -13.05 -14.31 -0.67
CA ALA A 75 -14.44 -14.30 -0.24
C ALA A 75 -15.19 -13.17 -0.96
N PRO A 76 -16.53 -13.22 -1.06
CA PRO A 76 -17.30 -12.14 -1.69
C PRO A 76 -17.09 -10.76 -1.06
N ASP A 77 -16.78 -10.72 0.24
CA ASP A 77 -16.47 -9.50 0.97
C ASP A 77 -14.96 -9.35 1.25
N GLY A 78 -14.12 -9.86 0.34
CA GLY A 78 -12.70 -10.01 0.55
C GLY A 78 -11.85 -8.74 0.35
N LEU A 79 -12.46 -7.59 0.07
CA LEU A 79 -11.77 -6.31 -0.10
C LEU A 79 -11.94 -5.42 1.12
N SER A 80 -10.92 -4.62 1.41
CA SER A 80 -11.01 -3.54 2.39
C SER A 80 -11.67 -2.33 1.73
N GLY A 81 -12.92 -2.04 2.08
CA GLY A 81 -13.68 -0.94 1.48
C GLY A 81 -14.28 -1.32 0.13
N ASN A 82 -14.36 -0.35 -0.76
CA ASN A 82 -14.99 -0.50 -2.07
C ASN A 82 -13.99 -0.98 -3.13
N GLU A 83 -14.51 -1.54 -4.23
CA GLU A 83 -13.71 -1.99 -5.37
C GLU A 83 -13.16 -0.82 -6.19
N ASP A 84 -13.87 0.31 -6.20
CA ASP A 84 -13.50 1.53 -6.94
C ASP A 84 -13.25 1.26 -8.43
N CYS A 85 -14.24 0.71 -9.09
CA CYS A 85 -14.21 0.40 -10.53
C CYS A 85 -13.07 -0.54 -10.95
N GLY A 86 -12.67 -1.43 -10.06
CA GLY A 86 -11.62 -2.41 -10.32
C GLY A 86 -10.24 -2.01 -9.84
N GLN A 87 -10.08 -0.82 -9.24
CA GLN A 87 -8.79 -0.35 -8.75
C GLN A 87 -8.19 -1.26 -7.66
N MET A 88 -9.02 -1.73 -6.74
CA MET A 88 -8.57 -2.60 -5.65
C MET A 88 -8.09 -3.96 -6.17
N SER A 89 -8.84 -4.58 -7.06
CA SER A 89 -8.45 -5.85 -7.68
C SER A 89 -7.22 -5.68 -8.56
N ALA A 90 -7.13 -4.60 -9.33
CA ALA A 90 -5.97 -4.31 -10.18
C ALA A 90 -4.71 -4.12 -9.32
N TRP A 91 -4.82 -3.41 -8.21
CA TRP A 91 -3.69 -3.23 -7.28
C TRP A 91 -3.18 -4.58 -6.77
N TYR A 92 -4.10 -5.46 -6.33
CA TYR A 92 -3.74 -6.80 -5.86
C TYR A 92 -2.99 -7.59 -6.94
N ILE A 93 -3.56 -7.66 -8.15
CA ILE A 93 -3.01 -8.48 -9.23
C ILE A 93 -1.64 -7.96 -9.66
N LEU A 94 -1.51 -6.66 -9.89
CA LEU A 94 -0.25 -6.08 -10.34
C LEU A 94 0.85 -6.25 -9.30
N ASN A 95 0.55 -6.00 -8.03
CA ASN A 95 1.54 -6.16 -6.97
C ASN A 95 1.89 -7.62 -6.71
N ALA A 96 0.94 -8.53 -6.85
CA ALA A 96 1.22 -9.97 -6.78
C ALA A 96 2.13 -10.44 -7.92
N MET A 97 2.00 -9.81 -9.10
CA MET A 97 2.88 -10.05 -10.26
C MET A 97 4.26 -9.41 -10.10
N GLY A 98 4.41 -8.46 -9.19
CA GLY A 98 5.70 -7.86 -8.86
C GLY A 98 5.99 -6.50 -9.47
N PHE A 99 5.00 -5.79 -9.97
CA PHE A 99 5.20 -4.44 -10.51
C PHE A 99 3.95 -3.57 -10.32
N TYR A 100 4.15 -2.25 -10.29
CA TYR A 100 3.04 -1.31 -10.17
C TYR A 100 3.41 0.03 -10.81
N GLN A 101 2.44 0.66 -11.47
CA GLN A 101 2.61 1.98 -12.07
C GLN A 101 2.30 3.06 -11.03
N VAL A 102 3.35 3.58 -10.40
CA VAL A 102 3.24 4.58 -9.32
C VAL A 102 2.65 5.89 -9.80
N CYS A 103 2.99 6.30 -11.02
CA CYS A 103 2.51 7.53 -11.64
C CYS A 103 1.72 7.20 -12.91
N PRO A 104 0.39 7.16 -12.85
CA PRO A 104 -0.43 6.90 -14.05
C PRO A 104 -0.13 7.91 -15.16
N GLY A 105 -0.07 7.44 -16.39
CA GLY A 105 0.26 8.26 -17.55
C GLY A 105 1.74 8.38 -17.85
N LYS A 106 2.63 7.97 -16.96
CA LYS A 106 4.06 7.85 -17.21
C LYS A 106 4.40 6.39 -17.48
N PRO A 107 5.05 6.04 -18.60
CA PRO A 107 5.30 4.64 -18.97
C PRO A 107 6.46 4.02 -18.19
N VAL A 108 6.38 4.07 -16.86
CA VAL A 108 7.39 3.55 -15.94
C VAL A 108 6.70 2.74 -14.86
N TYR A 109 7.22 1.54 -14.58
CA TYR A 109 6.72 0.67 -13.54
C TYR A 109 7.76 0.52 -12.43
N SER A 110 7.31 0.57 -11.17
CA SER A 110 8.11 0.20 -10.01
C SER A 110 8.09 -1.32 -9.89
N ILE A 111 9.27 -1.95 -9.81
CA ILE A 111 9.39 -3.39 -9.67
C ILE A 111 9.57 -3.75 -8.20
N CYS A 112 8.75 -4.66 -7.71
CA CYS A 112 8.82 -5.18 -6.37
C CYS A 112 8.47 -6.67 -6.40
N LEU A 113 9.48 -7.51 -6.54
CA LEU A 113 9.31 -8.96 -6.54
C LEU A 113 9.15 -9.45 -5.10
N LEU A 114 8.04 -10.13 -4.85
CA LEU A 114 7.75 -10.66 -3.53
C LEU A 114 8.56 -11.93 -3.28
N TYR A 115 9.03 -12.08 -2.05
CA TYR A 115 9.68 -13.30 -1.61
C TYR A 115 8.60 -14.34 -1.32
N THR A 116 8.63 -15.45 -2.07
CA THR A 116 7.79 -16.60 -1.75
C THR A 116 8.68 -17.67 -1.14
N SER A 117 8.42 -18.00 0.13
CA SER A 117 9.18 -19.01 0.85
C SER A 117 8.95 -20.44 0.35
N ASP A 118 8.01 -20.61 -0.57
CA ASP A 118 7.58 -21.90 -1.11
C ASP A 118 8.00 -22.09 -2.56
N ALA A 119 9.03 -21.39 -2.96
CA ALA A 119 9.55 -21.56 -4.31
C ALA A 119 10.11 -22.97 -4.50
#